data_6ecb32714b19c0dee55582571e136dac
#
_entry.id   6ecb32714b19c0dee55582571e136dac
#
_cell.length_a   1.000
_cell.length_b   1.000
_cell.length_c   1.000
_cell.angle_alpha   90.00
_cell.angle_beta   90.00
_cell.angle_gamma   90.00
#
_symmetry.space_group_name_H-M   'P 1'
#
loop_
_entity.id
_entity.type
_entity.pdbx_description
1 polymer ?
#
loop_
_entity_poly.entity_id
_entity_poly.type
_entity_poly.pdbx_seq_one_letter_code
_entity_poly.pdbx_strand_id
1 'polypeptide(L)'
;MLHFDPKVILFLQVVVVVGLPLVIWGPLRLGRLFPLPIVQILAGMALGPSAFGLVAPEAFKFLFRGDVLAGIDTLSSMALVLFVFLAGCELDRQILRAAAGKVLSVGLAGVMVPWLAGTAAAWLMLTSLNGPDILGASVSPWLFSVAFGLCMAVTALPVLVVILRELGFNEKPIGTVALAVGGVDDALLWSSLTILLPFAAGTTGTALQSFLVAAAGAVTTILLLSLVIAPALQRIIERDAPERMLVSSAIIVLFAFAALNEATQLHSAIGAFLTGLLLPDKVRHLCQDRFDAPVTLLLLPFLFLSTGLHTDFNFSNGALWSVAALAMIGGIGAKFLGIAIPTRLTGESWAFSITLGTLMQCKGLMEIVVVTILYQKGVFGQATFSALIMIALISTATTVPLARLCARQWGNAATASAWSAALDMGAAPASTGPSPRLVFIEGGGIVPITKADAVIGRHSQDDIRIPDVRVSRHHARLTSDKGMYEIHNLTALRSEPNPLLVNGQQRERAELFDGDEISIGGVKLRFKVAA
;
A
#
# COMPACT_ATOMS: atom_id res chain seq x y z
N MET A 1 -21.03 32.45 24.19
CA MET A 1 -20.33 31.28 23.62
C MET A 1 -19.56 30.61 24.71
N LEU A 2 -19.78 29.33 24.95
CA LEU A 2 -18.97 28.54 25.87
C LEU A 2 -17.52 28.52 25.33
N HIS A 3 -16.59 29.13 26.06
CA HIS A 3 -15.18 29.06 25.75
C HIS A 3 -14.67 27.68 26.20
N PHE A 4 -14.64 26.72 25.28
CA PHE A 4 -13.99 25.43 25.53
C PHE A 4 -12.47 25.58 25.36
N ASP A 5 -11.73 24.91 26.24
CA ASP A 5 -10.28 24.77 26.10
C ASP A 5 -9.94 24.15 24.72
N PRO A 6 -8.94 24.66 23.98
CA PRO A 6 -8.50 24.10 22.72
C PRO A 6 -8.26 22.58 22.75
N LYS A 7 -7.80 22.04 23.91
CA LYS A 7 -7.63 20.60 24.11
C LYS A 7 -8.95 19.82 24.06
N VAL A 8 -10.03 20.38 24.60
CA VAL A 8 -11.35 19.73 24.54
C VAL A 8 -11.82 19.67 23.10
N ILE A 9 -11.63 20.74 22.33
CA ILE A 9 -11.99 20.78 20.90
C ILE A 9 -11.16 19.75 20.12
N LEU A 10 -9.86 19.63 20.39
CA LEU A 10 -9.01 18.62 19.76
C LEU A 10 -9.51 17.19 20.03
N PHE A 11 -9.85 16.86 21.29
CA PHE A 11 -10.38 15.53 21.61
C PHE A 11 -11.74 15.26 20.95
N LEU A 12 -12.62 16.26 20.87
CA LEU A 12 -13.88 16.13 20.14
C LEU A 12 -13.64 15.90 18.65
N GLN A 13 -12.66 16.57 18.06
CA GLN A 13 -12.25 16.33 16.68
C GLN A 13 -11.75 14.90 16.47
N VAL A 14 -10.88 14.38 17.35
CA VAL A 14 -10.43 12.98 17.27
C VAL A 14 -11.64 12.04 17.25
N VAL A 15 -12.62 12.26 18.14
CA VAL A 15 -13.85 11.44 18.19
C VAL A 15 -14.63 11.53 16.88
N VAL A 16 -14.78 12.74 16.32
CA VAL A 16 -15.53 12.95 15.06
C VAL A 16 -14.75 12.37 13.88
N VAL A 17 -13.45 12.68 13.78
CA VAL A 17 -12.58 12.26 12.67
C VAL A 17 -12.46 10.74 12.57
N VAL A 18 -12.28 10.06 13.70
CA VAL A 18 -12.13 8.61 13.74
C VAL A 18 -13.49 7.92 13.83
N GLY A 19 -14.39 8.44 14.67
CA GLY A 19 -15.66 7.79 14.98
C GLY A 19 -16.68 7.87 13.87
N LEU A 20 -16.86 9.04 13.24
CA LEU A 20 -17.90 9.25 12.22
C LEU A 20 -17.75 8.30 11.03
N PRO A 21 -16.57 8.15 10.41
CA PRO A 21 -16.40 7.21 9.30
C PRO A 21 -16.67 5.76 9.72
N LEU A 22 -16.26 5.35 10.92
CA LEU A 22 -16.47 3.99 11.43
C LEU A 22 -17.95 3.71 11.68
N VAL A 23 -18.70 4.69 12.25
CA VAL A 23 -20.14 4.56 12.48
C VAL A 23 -20.92 4.49 11.15
N ILE A 24 -20.47 5.21 10.13
CA ILE A 24 -21.09 5.16 8.79
C ILE A 24 -20.73 3.82 8.10
N TRP A 25 -19.46 3.43 8.15
CA TRP A 25 -18.95 2.27 7.42
C TRP A 25 -19.45 0.92 7.97
N GLY A 26 -19.47 0.77 9.29
CA GLY A 26 -19.82 -0.50 9.97
C GLY A 26 -21.32 -0.85 9.86
N PRO A 27 -22.24 -0.07 10.47
CA PRO A 27 -23.68 -0.38 10.50
C PRO A 27 -24.35 -0.40 9.13
N LEU A 28 -23.92 0.48 8.22
CA LEU A 28 -24.47 0.53 6.86
C LEU A 28 -23.87 -0.54 5.92
N ARG A 29 -22.98 -1.41 6.43
CA ARG A 29 -22.30 -2.47 5.67
C ARG A 29 -21.61 -1.95 4.39
N LEU A 30 -21.18 -0.69 4.41
CA LEU A 30 -20.52 -0.04 3.28
C LEU A 30 -19.18 -0.69 2.92
N GLY A 31 -18.56 -1.42 3.85
CA GLY A 31 -17.35 -2.20 3.60
C GLY A 31 -17.48 -3.27 2.51
N ARG A 32 -18.71 -3.60 2.09
CA ARG A 32 -18.94 -4.47 0.92
C ARG A 32 -18.76 -3.74 -0.42
N LEU A 33 -18.88 -2.42 -0.42
CA LEU A 33 -18.87 -1.59 -1.62
C LEU A 33 -17.66 -0.66 -1.67
N PHE A 34 -17.30 -0.06 -0.53
CA PHE A 34 -16.27 0.98 -0.44
C PHE A 34 -15.22 0.65 0.62
N PRO A 35 -13.92 0.75 0.29
CA PRO A 35 -12.84 0.73 1.27
C PRO A 35 -13.00 1.87 2.29
N LEU A 36 -12.56 1.63 3.54
CA LEU A 36 -12.66 2.61 4.62
C LEU A 36 -12.06 3.99 4.27
N PRO A 37 -10.91 4.10 3.60
CA PRO A 37 -10.36 5.39 3.16
C PRO A 37 -11.33 6.26 2.38
N ILE A 38 -12.11 5.67 1.46
CA ILE A 38 -13.10 6.43 0.67
C ILE A 38 -14.16 7.02 1.59
N VAL A 39 -14.66 6.23 2.55
CA VAL A 39 -15.67 6.71 3.51
C VAL A 39 -15.12 7.84 4.38
N GLN A 40 -13.84 7.79 4.74
CA GLN A 40 -13.16 8.85 5.51
C GLN A 40 -13.05 10.16 4.71
N ILE A 41 -12.70 10.09 3.43
CA ILE A 41 -12.65 11.29 2.57
C ILE A 41 -14.05 11.86 2.38
N LEU A 42 -15.04 11.02 2.07
CA LEU A 42 -16.43 11.44 1.93
C LEU A 42 -16.98 12.06 3.21
N ALA A 43 -16.63 11.52 4.39
CA ALA A 43 -16.97 12.11 5.68
C ALA A 43 -16.30 13.48 5.87
N GLY A 44 -15.02 13.62 5.46
CA GLY A 44 -14.33 14.91 5.44
C GLY A 44 -14.99 15.93 4.54
N MET A 45 -15.40 15.52 3.34
CA MET A 45 -16.16 16.38 2.43
C MET A 45 -17.52 16.79 3.00
N ALA A 46 -18.23 15.84 3.63
CA ALA A 46 -19.50 16.13 4.29
C ALA A 46 -19.33 17.08 5.50
N LEU A 47 -18.22 16.98 6.22
CA LEU A 47 -17.86 17.90 7.30
C LEU A 47 -17.22 19.19 6.80
N GLY A 48 -16.88 19.29 5.53
CA GLY A 48 -16.20 20.42 4.91
C GLY A 48 -17.09 21.63 4.68
N PRO A 49 -16.50 22.71 4.10
CA PRO A 49 -17.20 23.95 3.83
C PRO A 49 -18.38 23.78 2.87
N SER A 50 -18.29 22.82 1.93
CA SER A 50 -19.29 22.60 0.88
C SER A 50 -20.59 21.93 1.36
N ALA A 51 -20.61 21.31 2.56
CA ALA A 51 -21.80 20.66 3.10
C ALA A 51 -22.10 21.14 4.52
N PHE A 52 -21.36 20.68 5.54
CA PHE A 52 -21.60 21.07 6.93
C PHE A 52 -21.39 22.58 7.15
N GLY A 53 -20.41 23.18 6.49
CA GLY A 53 -20.17 24.63 6.55
C GLY A 53 -21.31 25.47 5.97
N LEU A 54 -22.08 24.95 4.99
CA LEU A 54 -23.26 25.59 4.46
C LEU A 54 -24.49 25.45 5.38
N VAL A 55 -24.66 24.26 5.98
CA VAL A 55 -25.85 23.95 6.81
C VAL A 55 -25.71 24.53 8.23
N ALA A 56 -24.51 24.48 8.81
CA ALA A 56 -24.25 24.92 10.18
C ALA A 56 -22.93 25.70 10.30
N PRO A 57 -22.82 26.91 9.74
CA PRO A 57 -21.57 27.66 9.64
C PRO A 57 -20.93 27.97 10.99
N GLU A 58 -21.71 28.22 12.03
CA GLU A 58 -21.20 28.50 13.37
C GLU A 58 -20.61 27.24 14.04
N ALA A 59 -21.22 26.08 13.84
CA ALA A 59 -20.70 24.81 14.33
C ALA A 59 -19.43 24.39 13.57
N PHE A 60 -19.39 24.64 12.26
CA PHE A 60 -18.20 24.42 11.44
C PHE A 60 -17.03 25.28 11.91
N LYS A 61 -17.24 26.60 12.09
CA LYS A 61 -16.21 27.51 12.61
C LYS A 61 -15.77 27.14 14.03
N PHE A 62 -16.65 26.58 14.84
CA PHE A 62 -16.31 26.11 16.19
C PHE A 62 -15.41 24.87 16.16
N LEU A 63 -15.74 23.87 15.34
CA LEU A 63 -15.00 22.61 15.24
C LEU A 63 -13.71 22.73 14.44
N PHE A 64 -13.69 23.54 13.38
CA PHE A 64 -12.60 23.62 12.41
C PHE A 64 -12.01 25.04 12.33
N ARG A 65 -11.70 25.63 13.51
CA ARG A 65 -10.98 26.92 13.59
C ARG A 65 -9.56 26.77 13.05
N GLY A 66 -9.00 27.88 12.54
CA GLY A 66 -7.68 27.88 11.89
C GLY A 66 -6.52 27.39 12.77
N ASP A 67 -6.55 27.69 14.08
CA ASP A 67 -5.57 27.21 15.06
C ASP A 67 -5.64 25.69 15.28
N VAL A 68 -6.82 25.11 15.16
CA VAL A 68 -7.09 23.70 15.36
C VAL A 68 -6.90 22.91 14.07
N LEU A 69 -7.20 23.51 12.91
CA LEU A 69 -6.87 22.93 11.59
C LEU A 69 -5.37 22.68 11.44
N ALA A 70 -4.52 23.58 11.92
CA ALA A 70 -3.07 23.39 11.94
C ALA A 70 -2.64 22.14 12.71
N GLY A 71 -3.36 21.76 13.77
CA GLY A 71 -3.15 20.49 14.49
C GLY A 71 -3.51 19.27 13.66
N ILE A 72 -4.63 19.32 12.93
CA ILE A 72 -5.07 18.27 12.00
C ILE A 72 -4.03 18.09 10.88
N ASP A 73 -3.54 19.18 10.31
CA ASP A 73 -2.56 19.16 9.23
C ASP A 73 -1.21 18.58 9.70
N THR A 74 -0.82 18.86 10.95
CA THR A 74 0.38 18.27 11.55
C THR A 74 0.22 16.76 11.72
N LEU A 75 -0.91 16.30 12.25
CA LEU A 75 -1.21 14.86 12.37
C LEU A 75 -1.30 14.19 11.00
N SER A 76 -1.88 14.87 10.01
CA SER A 76 -1.95 14.41 8.63
C SER A 76 -0.56 14.22 8.01
N SER A 77 0.36 15.15 8.26
CA SER A 77 1.75 15.07 7.79
C SER A 77 2.50 13.90 8.43
N MET A 78 2.32 13.68 9.74
CA MET A 78 2.88 12.52 10.43
C MET A 78 2.26 11.21 9.92
N ALA A 79 0.95 11.20 9.69
CA ALA A 79 0.23 10.07 9.13
C ALA A 79 0.81 9.69 7.76
N LEU A 80 1.02 10.69 6.89
CA LEU A 80 1.59 10.50 5.56
C LEU A 80 2.99 9.86 5.62
N VAL A 81 3.90 10.41 6.43
CA VAL A 81 5.27 9.91 6.56
C VAL A 81 5.28 8.47 7.06
N LEU A 82 4.54 8.17 8.14
CA LEU A 82 4.47 6.82 8.70
C LEU A 82 3.80 5.83 7.73
N PHE A 83 2.76 6.25 7.05
CA PHE A 83 2.01 5.40 6.13
C PHE A 83 2.84 5.06 4.88
N VAL A 84 3.51 6.03 4.28
CA VAL A 84 4.39 5.83 3.14
C VAL A 84 5.61 4.97 3.52
N PHE A 85 6.12 5.12 4.75
CA PHE A 85 7.14 4.24 5.29
C PHE A 85 6.66 2.78 5.37
N LEU A 86 5.45 2.54 5.88
CA LEU A 86 4.86 1.20 5.93
C LEU A 86 4.65 0.62 4.52
N ALA A 87 4.21 1.44 3.56
CA ALA A 87 4.12 1.03 2.15
C ALA A 87 5.49 0.58 1.60
N GLY A 88 6.57 1.31 1.92
CA GLY A 88 7.93 0.88 1.61
C GLY A 88 8.33 -0.45 2.28
N CYS A 89 7.85 -0.68 3.52
CA CYS A 89 8.07 -1.94 4.22
C CYS A 89 7.33 -3.13 3.59
N GLU A 90 6.18 -2.93 2.93
CA GLU A 90 5.40 -4.00 2.30
C GLU A 90 6.04 -4.56 1.03
N LEU A 91 6.91 -3.80 0.37
CA LEU A 91 7.53 -4.22 -0.88
C LEU A 91 8.46 -5.42 -0.73
N ASP A 92 8.14 -6.52 -1.41
CA ASP A 92 9.02 -7.69 -1.46
C ASP A 92 10.15 -7.49 -2.48
N ARG A 93 11.38 -7.39 -1.95
CA ARG A 93 12.59 -7.22 -2.77
C ARG A 93 12.94 -8.47 -3.57
N GLN A 94 12.55 -9.66 -3.13
CA GLN A 94 12.86 -10.90 -3.83
C GLN A 94 12.04 -10.98 -5.11
N ILE A 95 10.76 -10.62 -5.03
CA ILE A 95 9.86 -10.56 -6.19
C ILE A 95 10.32 -9.50 -7.18
N LEU A 96 10.71 -8.31 -6.68
CA LEU A 96 11.28 -7.25 -7.52
C LEU A 96 12.53 -7.73 -8.28
N ARG A 97 13.35 -8.61 -7.68
CA ARG A 97 14.55 -9.15 -8.35
C ARG A 97 14.23 -10.29 -9.32
N ALA A 98 13.35 -11.22 -8.94
CA ALA A 98 13.09 -12.45 -9.70
C ALA A 98 12.30 -12.21 -11.00
N ALA A 99 11.31 -11.33 -10.98
CA ALA A 99 10.51 -10.98 -12.15
C ALA A 99 10.83 -9.57 -12.69
N ALA A 100 12.00 -9.03 -12.35
CA ALA A 100 12.36 -7.65 -12.55
C ALA A 100 12.08 -7.12 -13.97
N GLY A 101 12.44 -7.86 -15.01
CA GLY A 101 12.24 -7.43 -16.39
C GLY A 101 10.76 -7.31 -16.78
N LYS A 102 9.93 -8.28 -16.42
CA LYS A 102 8.48 -8.28 -16.74
C LYS A 102 7.72 -7.27 -15.89
N VAL A 103 7.96 -7.28 -14.57
CA VAL A 103 7.37 -6.30 -13.63
C VAL A 103 7.75 -4.88 -14.03
N LEU A 104 9.03 -4.64 -14.33
CA LEU A 104 9.52 -3.35 -14.77
C LEU A 104 8.88 -2.90 -16.08
N SER A 105 8.76 -3.80 -17.08
CA SER A 105 8.15 -3.45 -18.36
C SER A 105 6.68 -3.09 -18.23
N VAL A 106 5.91 -3.85 -17.43
CA VAL A 106 4.50 -3.57 -17.16
C VAL A 106 4.34 -2.31 -16.31
N GLY A 107 5.16 -2.12 -15.27
CA GLY A 107 5.13 -0.91 -14.45
C GLY A 107 5.51 0.34 -15.24
N LEU A 108 6.59 0.29 -16.04
CA LEU A 108 6.97 1.41 -16.91
C LEU A 108 5.85 1.78 -17.89
N ALA A 109 5.26 0.80 -18.57
CA ALA A 109 4.17 1.06 -19.50
C ALA A 109 2.91 1.56 -18.74
N GLY A 110 2.64 1.00 -17.56
CA GLY A 110 1.55 1.41 -16.68
C GLY A 110 1.66 2.85 -16.17
N VAL A 111 2.87 3.42 -16.16
CA VAL A 111 3.10 4.84 -15.84
C VAL A 111 3.18 5.68 -17.12
N MET A 112 4.00 5.28 -18.10
CA MET A 112 4.28 6.10 -19.27
C MET A 112 3.05 6.29 -20.17
N VAL A 113 2.25 5.24 -20.39
CA VAL A 113 1.07 5.32 -21.26
C VAL A 113 0.03 6.33 -20.72
N PRO A 114 -0.46 6.23 -19.47
CA PRO A 114 -1.40 7.21 -18.93
C PRO A 114 -0.75 8.59 -18.73
N TRP A 115 0.55 8.68 -18.43
CA TRP A 115 1.24 9.95 -18.31
C TRP A 115 1.25 10.71 -19.63
N LEU A 116 1.70 10.06 -20.71
CA LEU A 116 1.72 10.67 -22.04
C LEU A 116 0.31 10.99 -22.55
N ALA A 117 -0.63 10.08 -22.39
CA ALA A 117 -2.02 10.29 -22.80
C ALA A 117 -2.68 11.43 -22.01
N GLY A 118 -2.48 11.48 -20.70
CA GLY A 118 -2.98 12.55 -19.85
C GLY A 118 -2.34 13.90 -20.15
N THR A 119 -1.02 13.91 -20.42
CA THR A 119 -0.29 15.13 -20.83
C THR A 119 -0.84 15.66 -22.16
N ALA A 120 -0.99 14.80 -23.16
CA ALA A 120 -1.53 15.19 -24.47
C ALA A 120 -2.99 15.68 -24.36
N ALA A 121 -3.80 14.98 -23.59
CA ALA A 121 -5.18 15.34 -23.37
C ALA A 121 -5.31 16.71 -22.64
N ALA A 122 -4.51 16.95 -21.61
CA ALA A 122 -4.47 18.24 -20.91
C ALA A 122 -3.97 19.36 -21.82
N TRP A 123 -2.96 19.11 -22.62
CA TRP A 123 -2.46 20.08 -23.61
C TRP A 123 -3.55 20.48 -24.61
N LEU A 124 -4.26 19.49 -25.16
CA LEU A 124 -5.39 19.74 -26.07
C LEU A 124 -6.54 20.48 -25.38
N MET A 125 -6.85 20.13 -24.13
CA MET A 125 -7.87 20.82 -23.35
C MET A 125 -7.56 22.31 -23.21
N LEU A 126 -6.34 22.69 -22.94
CA LEU A 126 -5.94 24.08 -22.76
C LEU A 126 -6.09 24.93 -24.03
N THR A 127 -6.23 24.33 -25.23
CA THR A 127 -6.56 25.07 -26.46
C THR A 127 -7.97 25.59 -26.47
N SER A 128 -8.90 24.92 -25.75
CA SER A 128 -10.34 25.24 -25.70
C SER A 128 -10.79 25.78 -24.35
N LEU A 129 -10.15 25.35 -23.28
CA LEU A 129 -10.49 25.67 -21.91
C LEU A 129 -9.24 26.23 -21.21
N ASN A 130 -9.15 27.53 -21.08
CA ASN A 130 -8.03 28.19 -20.42
C ASN A 130 -8.57 29.20 -19.40
N GLY A 131 -8.22 29.01 -18.13
CA GLY A 131 -8.68 29.91 -17.07
C GLY A 131 -8.04 29.59 -15.71
N PRO A 132 -8.09 30.53 -14.76
CA PRO A 132 -7.45 30.38 -13.44
C PRO A 132 -8.08 29.25 -12.60
N ASP A 133 -9.31 28.85 -12.90
CA ASP A 133 -9.95 27.70 -12.25
C ASP A 133 -9.36 26.36 -12.67
N ILE A 134 -8.75 26.29 -13.84
CA ILE A 134 -8.13 25.08 -14.41
C ILE A 134 -6.63 25.13 -14.18
N LEU A 135 -6.00 26.16 -14.71
CA LEU A 135 -4.55 26.40 -14.65
C LEU A 135 -4.24 27.22 -13.40
N GLY A 136 -3.23 26.89 -12.65
CA GLY A 136 -2.77 27.72 -11.54
C GLY A 136 -2.26 29.10 -12.01
N ALA A 137 -2.30 30.08 -11.12
CA ALA A 137 -2.16 31.50 -11.45
C ALA A 137 -0.85 31.93 -12.14
N SER A 138 0.19 31.13 -12.09
CA SER A 138 1.53 31.50 -12.65
C SER A 138 2.24 30.33 -13.30
N VAL A 139 1.50 29.37 -13.84
CA VAL A 139 2.06 28.10 -14.36
C VAL A 139 2.01 28.08 -15.89
N SER A 140 3.08 27.60 -16.49
CA SER A 140 3.12 27.39 -17.94
C SER A 140 2.24 26.21 -18.36
N PRO A 141 1.57 26.29 -19.55
CA PRO A 141 0.72 25.22 -20.05
C PRO A 141 1.40 23.84 -20.12
N TRP A 142 2.70 23.80 -20.42
CA TRP A 142 3.44 22.55 -20.49
C TRP A 142 3.59 21.89 -19.11
N LEU A 143 3.90 22.69 -18.07
CA LEU A 143 4.07 22.18 -16.70
C LEU A 143 2.76 21.64 -16.15
N PHE A 144 1.65 22.38 -16.36
CA PHE A 144 0.31 21.92 -16.03
C PHE A 144 0.01 20.57 -16.70
N SER A 145 0.23 20.47 -18.03
CA SER A 145 -0.09 19.27 -18.80
C SER A 145 0.73 18.06 -18.34
N VAL A 146 2.02 18.23 -18.10
CA VAL A 146 2.90 17.17 -17.58
C VAL A 146 2.49 16.74 -16.17
N ALA A 147 2.16 17.70 -15.29
CA ALA A 147 1.68 17.44 -13.94
C ALA A 147 0.33 16.71 -13.95
N PHE A 148 -0.59 17.13 -14.82
CA PHE A 148 -1.89 16.47 -14.98
C PHE A 148 -1.73 15.02 -15.45
N GLY A 149 -0.89 14.81 -16.48
CA GLY A 149 -0.57 13.47 -16.96
C GLY A 149 0.04 12.58 -15.86
N LEU A 150 0.93 13.13 -15.02
CA LEU A 150 1.49 12.40 -13.88
C LEU A 150 0.40 11.95 -12.91
N CYS A 151 -0.57 12.79 -12.58
CA CYS A 151 -1.71 12.41 -11.74
C CYS A 151 -2.54 11.27 -12.37
N MET A 152 -2.66 11.24 -13.71
CA MET A 152 -3.34 10.14 -14.41
C MET A 152 -2.60 8.80 -14.25
N ALA A 153 -1.29 8.83 -14.12
CA ALA A 153 -0.46 7.63 -14.03
C ALA A 153 -0.44 6.96 -12.65
N VAL A 154 -0.88 7.65 -11.60
CA VAL A 154 -0.80 7.19 -10.20
C VAL A 154 -1.63 5.92 -9.96
N THR A 155 -1.04 4.98 -9.23
CA THR A 155 -1.73 3.89 -8.52
C THR A 155 -1.42 4.01 -7.03
N ALA A 156 -2.41 3.85 -6.17
CA ALA A 156 -2.21 3.93 -4.72
C ALA A 156 -1.88 2.54 -4.16
N LEU A 157 -0.58 2.21 -4.01
CA LEU A 157 -0.14 0.92 -3.48
C LEU A 157 -0.83 0.54 -2.16
N PRO A 158 -0.96 1.43 -1.16
CA PRO A 158 -1.58 1.06 0.11
C PRO A 158 -3.08 0.76 -0.01
N VAL A 159 -3.79 1.47 -0.87
CA VAL A 159 -5.20 1.17 -1.16
C VAL A 159 -5.31 -0.16 -1.89
N LEU A 160 -4.36 -0.45 -2.80
CA LEU A 160 -4.27 -1.73 -3.49
C LEU A 160 -4.11 -2.89 -2.50
N VAL A 161 -3.25 -2.76 -1.48
CA VAL A 161 -3.09 -3.77 -0.42
C VAL A 161 -4.41 -4.05 0.27
N VAL A 162 -5.15 -3.01 0.68
CA VAL A 162 -6.46 -3.17 1.33
C VAL A 162 -7.44 -3.87 0.40
N ILE A 163 -7.51 -3.45 -0.87
CA ILE A 163 -8.39 -4.08 -1.88
C ILE A 163 -8.03 -5.55 -2.09
N LEU A 164 -6.74 -5.89 -2.20
CA LEU A 164 -6.29 -7.27 -2.35
C LEU A 164 -6.66 -8.14 -1.14
N ARG A 165 -6.53 -7.61 0.08
CA ARG A 165 -6.96 -8.27 1.31
C ARG A 165 -8.47 -8.49 1.34
N GLU A 166 -9.28 -7.47 0.99
CA GLU A 166 -10.74 -7.57 0.93
C GLU A 166 -11.25 -8.56 -0.14
N LEU A 167 -10.51 -8.73 -1.23
CA LEU A 167 -10.82 -9.68 -2.30
C LEU A 167 -10.28 -11.08 -2.03
N GLY A 168 -9.43 -11.26 -1.01
CA GLY A 168 -8.72 -12.51 -0.75
C GLY A 168 -7.70 -12.85 -1.85
N PHE A 169 -7.09 -11.82 -2.45
CA PHE A 169 -6.09 -11.95 -3.52
C PHE A 169 -4.66 -11.79 -3.00
N ASN A 170 -4.47 -11.38 -1.75
CA ASN A 170 -3.17 -11.17 -1.13
C ASN A 170 -2.27 -12.41 -1.16
N GLU A 171 -2.84 -13.61 -1.05
CA GLU A 171 -2.12 -14.89 -1.09
C GLU A 171 -2.09 -15.52 -2.50
N LYS A 172 -2.62 -14.83 -3.51
CA LYS A 172 -2.67 -15.31 -4.89
C LYS A 172 -1.59 -14.66 -5.75
N PRO A 173 -1.14 -15.32 -6.84
CA PRO A 173 -0.14 -14.76 -7.74
C PRO A 173 -0.47 -13.35 -8.24
N ILE A 174 -1.74 -13.06 -8.49
CA ILE A 174 -2.16 -11.72 -8.93
C ILE A 174 -1.88 -10.65 -7.88
N GLY A 175 -2.03 -10.96 -6.59
CA GLY A 175 -1.72 -10.04 -5.51
C GLY A 175 -0.24 -9.67 -5.49
N THR A 176 0.62 -10.69 -5.56
CA THR A 176 2.08 -10.54 -5.62
C THR A 176 2.51 -9.68 -6.81
N VAL A 177 1.98 -9.97 -8.01
CA VAL A 177 2.28 -9.22 -9.23
C VAL A 177 1.75 -7.78 -9.13
N ALA A 178 0.53 -7.59 -8.66
CA ALA A 178 -0.07 -6.26 -8.49
C ALA A 178 0.75 -5.39 -7.53
N LEU A 179 1.20 -5.95 -6.39
CA LEU A 179 2.05 -5.23 -5.43
C LEU A 179 3.43 -4.88 -6.02
N ALA A 180 4.03 -5.80 -6.78
CA ALA A 180 5.31 -5.56 -7.43
C ALA A 180 5.22 -4.46 -8.50
N VAL A 181 4.19 -4.49 -9.36
CA VAL A 181 3.93 -3.46 -10.37
C VAL A 181 3.58 -2.13 -9.70
N GLY A 182 2.73 -2.15 -8.65
CA GLY A 182 2.39 -0.97 -7.87
C GLY A 182 3.61 -0.32 -7.21
N GLY A 183 4.57 -1.13 -6.74
CA GLY A 183 5.84 -0.63 -6.19
C GLY A 183 6.70 0.08 -7.24
N VAL A 184 6.73 -0.42 -8.47
CA VAL A 184 7.38 0.28 -9.58
C VAL A 184 6.66 1.59 -9.90
N ASP A 185 5.32 1.58 -9.94
CA ASP A 185 4.51 2.77 -10.15
C ASP A 185 4.81 3.85 -9.10
N ASP A 186 4.82 3.49 -7.80
CA ASP A 186 5.11 4.42 -6.71
C ASP A 186 6.55 4.98 -6.80
N ALA A 187 7.53 4.14 -7.10
CA ALA A 187 8.91 4.59 -7.26
C ALA A 187 9.05 5.60 -8.42
N LEU A 188 8.40 5.34 -9.55
CA LEU A 188 8.38 6.24 -10.70
C LEU A 188 7.62 7.53 -10.42
N LEU A 189 6.47 7.44 -9.72
CA LEU A 189 5.69 8.60 -9.33
C LEU A 189 6.51 9.58 -8.49
N TRP A 190 7.09 9.09 -7.39
CA TRP A 190 7.86 9.93 -6.48
C TRP A 190 9.11 10.51 -7.14
N SER A 191 9.80 9.71 -7.96
CA SER A 191 10.94 10.20 -8.74
C SER A 191 10.54 11.30 -9.73
N SER A 192 9.41 11.12 -10.42
CA SER A 192 8.89 12.10 -11.38
C SER A 192 8.42 13.38 -10.68
N LEU A 193 7.74 13.25 -9.54
CA LEU A 193 7.31 14.39 -8.72
C LEU A 193 8.51 15.21 -8.23
N THR A 194 9.58 14.54 -7.82
CA THR A 194 10.84 15.18 -7.41
C THR A 194 11.42 16.04 -8.53
N ILE A 195 11.34 15.57 -9.77
CA ILE A 195 11.80 16.33 -10.95
C ILE A 195 10.85 17.50 -11.25
N LEU A 196 9.55 17.30 -11.07
CA LEU A 196 8.52 18.27 -11.46
C LEU A 196 8.40 19.45 -10.47
N LEU A 197 8.54 19.21 -9.16
CA LEU A 197 8.33 20.22 -8.12
C LEU A 197 9.24 21.47 -8.24
N PRO A 198 10.54 21.39 -8.56
CA PRO A 198 11.37 22.57 -8.78
C PRO A 198 10.88 23.48 -9.91
N PHE A 199 10.33 22.89 -10.99
CA PHE A 199 9.72 23.67 -12.06
C PHE A 199 8.44 24.38 -11.60
N ALA A 200 7.68 23.76 -10.70
CA ALA A 200 6.50 24.35 -10.09
C ALA A 200 6.83 25.51 -9.13
N ALA A 201 8.02 25.51 -8.53
CA ALA A 201 8.48 26.57 -7.64
C ALA A 201 8.89 27.87 -8.36
N GLY A 202 8.83 27.92 -9.70
CA GLY A 202 9.10 29.14 -10.48
C GLY A 202 10.58 29.57 -10.53
N THR A 203 11.48 28.74 -10.03
CA THR A 203 12.92 29.01 -9.97
C THR A 203 13.63 28.54 -11.24
N THR A 204 13.18 29.02 -12.41
CA THR A 204 13.72 28.58 -13.70
C THR A 204 15.22 28.82 -13.85
N GLY A 205 15.79 29.88 -13.25
CA GLY A 205 17.24 30.12 -13.19
C GLY A 205 18.00 29.20 -12.24
N THR A 206 17.31 28.63 -11.25
CA THR A 206 17.85 27.70 -10.24
C THR A 206 17.25 26.29 -10.35
N ALA A 207 16.39 26.04 -11.35
CA ALA A 207 15.71 24.75 -11.51
C ALA A 207 16.71 23.58 -11.63
N LEU A 208 17.79 23.77 -12.39
CA LEU A 208 18.87 22.79 -12.49
C LEU A 208 19.57 22.58 -11.13
N GLN A 209 19.85 23.66 -10.40
CA GLN A 209 20.45 23.59 -9.08
C GLN A 209 19.53 22.89 -8.08
N SER A 210 18.24 23.25 -8.04
CA SER A 210 17.23 22.59 -7.19
C SER A 210 17.09 21.10 -7.54
N PHE A 211 17.07 20.76 -8.83
CA PHE A 211 17.08 19.39 -9.29
C PHE A 211 18.33 18.63 -8.84
N LEU A 212 19.52 19.22 -8.98
CA LEU A 212 20.77 18.60 -8.55
C LEU A 212 20.81 18.41 -7.03
N VAL A 213 20.32 19.37 -6.25
CA VAL A 213 20.22 19.28 -4.79
C VAL A 213 19.24 18.15 -4.40
N ALA A 214 18.09 18.10 -5.04
CA ALA A 214 17.09 17.06 -4.83
C ALA A 214 17.62 15.65 -5.21
N ALA A 215 18.24 15.54 -6.37
CA ALA A 215 18.87 14.30 -6.83
C ALA A 215 20.01 13.87 -5.89
N ALA A 216 20.85 14.80 -5.43
CA ALA A 216 21.89 14.54 -4.45
C ALA A 216 21.29 14.08 -3.11
N GLY A 217 20.18 14.68 -2.66
CA GLY A 217 19.43 14.27 -1.48
C GLY A 217 18.92 12.83 -1.58
N ALA A 218 18.29 12.46 -2.71
CA ALA A 218 17.83 11.11 -2.97
C ALA A 218 18.98 10.08 -2.98
N VAL A 219 20.04 10.39 -3.73
CA VAL A 219 21.24 9.53 -3.81
C VAL A 219 21.89 9.38 -2.43
N THR A 220 22.06 10.47 -1.69
CA THR A 220 22.60 10.44 -0.31
C THR A 220 21.74 9.58 0.59
N THR A 221 20.41 9.72 0.51
CA THR A 221 19.47 8.89 1.27
C THR A 221 19.66 7.41 0.95
N ILE A 222 19.70 7.03 -0.32
CA ILE A 222 19.89 5.64 -0.76
C ILE A 222 21.24 5.10 -0.29
N LEU A 223 22.32 5.86 -0.48
CA LEU A 223 23.67 5.44 -0.09
C LEU A 223 23.79 5.28 1.43
N LEU A 224 23.34 6.26 2.21
CA LEU A 224 23.41 6.18 3.68
C LEU A 224 22.53 5.03 4.21
N LEU A 225 21.32 4.86 3.70
CA LEU A 225 20.46 3.76 4.10
C LEU A 225 21.05 2.39 3.73
N SER A 226 21.53 2.22 2.50
CA SER A 226 22.02 0.92 2.03
C SER A 226 23.41 0.54 2.53
N LEU A 227 24.34 1.51 2.63
CA LEU A 227 25.75 1.24 2.94
C LEU A 227 26.08 1.42 4.42
N VAL A 228 25.32 2.23 5.16
CA VAL A 228 25.62 2.56 6.56
C VAL A 228 24.53 2.02 7.49
N ILE A 229 23.28 2.45 7.29
CA ILE A 229 22.22 2.21 8.26
C ILE A 229 21.76 0.75 8.24
N ALA A 230 21.46 0.21 7.06
CA ALA A 230 21.00 -1.19 6.96
C ALA A 230 22.05 -2.20 7.46
N PRO A 231 23.35 -2.09 7.10
CA PRO A 231 24.38 -2.95 7.68
C PRO A 231 24.58 -2.73 9.20
N ALA A 232 24.47 -1.50 9.69
CA ALA A 232 24.56 -1.23 11.13
C ALA A 232 23.43 -1.89 11.91
N LEU A 233 22.18 -1.76 11.42
CA LEU A 233 21.02 -2.43 12.00
C LEU A 233 21.13 -3.96 11.90
N GLN A 234 21.65 -4.47 10.81
CA GLN A 234 21.88 -5.92 10.66
C GLN A 234 22.86 -6.44 11.74
N ARG A 235 23.96 -5.73 12.00
CA ARG A 235 24.89 -6.08 13.09
C ARG A 235 24.24 -6.01 14.48
N ILE A 236 23.32 -5.06 14.68
CA ILE A 236 22.57 -4.94 15.94
C ILE A 236 21.58 -6.12 16.07
N ILE A 237 20.97 -6.56 14.97
CA ILE A 237 20.09 -7.75 14.92
C ILE A 237 20.89 -9.01 15.28
N GLU A 238 22.09 -9.17 14.73
CA GLU A 238 22.99 -10.33 14.98
C GLU A 238 23.48 -10.39 16.43
N ARG A 239 23.44 -9.26 17.17
CA ARG A 239 23.76 -9.19 18.61
C ARG A 239 22.54 -9.38 19.52
N ASP A 240 21.46 -9.92 19.01
CA ASP A 240 20.20 -10.16 19.74
C ASP A 240 19.65 -8.93 20.47
N ALA A 241 19.76 -7.76 19.86
CA ALA A 241 19.25 -6.52 20.44
C ALA A 241 17.72 -6.60 20.63
N PRO A 242 17.20 -5.98 21.71
CA PRO A 242 15.77 -5.96 21.98
C PRO A 242 14.97 -5.34 20.83
N GLU A 243 13.80 -5.90 20.52
CA GLU A 243 12.91 -5.39 19.47
C GLU A 243 12.60 -3.89 19.63
N ARG A 244 12.44 -3.43 20.87
CA ARG A 244 12.24 -2.01 21.17
C ARG A 244 13.35 -1.12 20.59
N MET A 245 14.60 -1.56 20.72
CA MET A 245 15.75 -0.82 20.19
C MET A 245 15.71 -0.75 18.66
N LEU A 246 15.37 -1.87 18.01
CA LEU A 246 15.26 -1.94 16.55
C LEU A 246 14.15 -1.02 16.02
N VAL A 247 12.98 -1.06 16.66
CA VAL A 247 11.85 -0.20 16.30
C VAL A 247 12.15 1.28 16.55
N SER A 248 12.73 1.61 17.71
CA SER A 248 13.11 3.01 18.02
C SER A 248 14.16 3.53 17.03
N SER A 249 15.15 2.71 16.67
CA SER A 249 16.13 3.07 15.65
C SER A 249 15.49 3.32 14.29
N ALA A 250 14.52 2.48 13.89
CA ALA A 250 13.79 2.67 12.64
C ALA A 250 13.01 3.99 12.61
N ILE A 251 12.35 4.37 13.73
CA ILE A 251 11.64 5.65 13.85
C ILE A 251 12.60 6.83 13.71
N ILE A 252 13.74 6.79 14.42
CA ILE A 252 14.75 7.85 14.35
C ILE A 252 15.26 7.99 12.90
N VAL A 253 15.59 6.87 12.27
CA VAL A 253 16.07 6.83 10.88
C VAL A 253 14.99 7.37 9.93
N LEU A 254 13.73 6.95 10.10
CA LEU A 254 12.60 7.42 9.30
C LEU A 254 12.49 8.95 9.33
N PHE A 255 12.39 9.54 10.51
CA PHE A 255 12.22 10.99 10.62
C PHE A 255 13.47 11.78 10.24
N ALA A 256 14.68 11.23 10.47
CA ALA A 256 15.92 11.83 10.01
C ALA A 256 15.97 11.91 8.47
N PHE A 257 15.59 10.84 7.74
CA PHE A 257 15.56 10.86 6.29
C PHE A 257 14.36 11.61 5.72
N ALA A 258 13.22 11.63 6.40
CA ALA A 258 12.11 12.50 6.03
C ALA A 258 12.56 13.98 6.11
N ALA A 259 13.22 14.39 7.19
CA ALA A 259 13.74 15.74 7.36
C ALA A 259 14.88 16.08 6.37
N LEU A 260 15.79 15.14 6.11
CA LEU A 260 16.86 15.32 5.12
C LEU A 260 16.28 15.58 3.72
N ASN A 261 15.28 14.78 3.32
CA ASN A 261 14.66 14.95 2.01
C ASN A 261 13.92 16.29 1.94
N GLU A 262 13.15 16.68 2.94
CA GLU A 262 12.48 17.99 2.98
C GLU A 262 13.51 19.14 2.91
N ALA A 263 14.64 19.05 3.61
CA ALA A 263 15.72 20.02 3.56
C ALA A 263 16.41 20.10 2.19
N THR A 264 16.39 19.02 1.41
CA THR A 264 16.92 18.95 0.04
C THR A 264 15.87 19.22 -1.03
N GLN A 265 14.77 19.85 -0.65
CA GLN A 265 13.63 20.16 -1.53
C GLN A 265 12.92 18.93 -2.12
N LEU A 266 13.19 17.76 -1.57
CA LEU A 266 12.42 16.54 -1.78
C LEU A 266 11.29 16.46 -0.77
N HIS A 267 10.15 15.92 -1.19
CA HIS A 267 9.07 15.67 -0.25
C HIS A 267 9.46 14.59 0.77
N SER A 268 9.14 14.81 2.06
CA SER A 268 9.46 13.89 3.17
C SER A 268 8.98 12.45 2.95
N ALA A 269 7.88 12.29 2.21
CA ALA A 269 7.35 10.97 1.83
C ALA A 269 8.37 10.12 1.07
N ILE A 270 9.26 10.72 0.25
CA ILE A 270 10.29 9.98 -0.50
C ILE A 270 11.30 9.36 0.48
N GLY A 271 11.78 10.16 1.44
CA GLY A 271 12.68 9.67 2.47
C GLY A 271 12.06 8.56 3.32
N ALA A 272 10.76 8.70 3.63
CA ALA A 272 9.99 7.70 4.34
C ALA A 272 9.88 6.39 3.55
N PHE A 273 9.51 6.45 2.28
CA PHE A 273 9.40 5.29 1.39
C PHE A 273 10.72 4.55 1.25
N LEU A 274 11.80 5.28 0.93
CA LEU A 274 13.14 4.69 0.79
C LEU A 274 13.61 4.06 2.09
N THR A 275 13.31 4.68 3.23
CA THR A 275 13.62 4.09 4.55
C THR A 275 12.88 2.77 4.72
N GLY A 276 11.58 2.72 4.49
CA GLY A 276 10.80 1.48 4.57
C GLY A 276 11.31 0.40 3.62
N LEU A 277 11.66 0.77 2.39
CA LEU A 277 12.18 -0.14 1.38
C LEU A 277 13.56 -0.71 1.72
N LEU A 278 14.47 0.08 2.30
CA LEU A 278 15.89 -0.28 2.44
C LEU A 278 16.27 -0.83 3.83
N LEU A 279 15.41 -0.72 4.85
CA LEU A 279 15.65 -1.32 6.16
C LEU A 279 15.71 -2.86 6.10
N PRO A 280 16.47 -3.53 7.00
CA PRO A 280 16.51 -4.98 7.11
C PRO A 280 15.12 -5.59 7.32
N ASP A 281 14.86 -6.77 6.75
CA ASP A 281 13.52 -7.37 6.74
C ASP A 281 12.94 -7.60 8.15
N LYS A 282 13.76 -8.05 9.12
CA LYS A 282 13.33 -8.18 10.53
C LYS A 282 12.79 -6.87 11.09
N VAL A 283 13.45 -5.74 10.80
CA VAL A 283 13.02 -4.41 11.27
C VAL A 283 11.74 -3.98 10.56
N ARG A 284 11.65 -4.22 9.26
CA ARG A 284 10.46 -3.90 8.44
C ARG A 284 9.22 -4.60 8.99
N HIS A 285 9.31 -5.92 9.22
CA HIS A 285 8.20 -6.69 9.80
C HIS A 285 7.82 -6.21 11.20
N LEU A 286 8.81 -5.96 12.07
CA LEU A 286 8.54 -5.40 13.41
C LEU A 286 7.82 -4.04 13.34
N CYS A 287 8.19 -3.18 12.40
CA CYS A 287 7.53 -1.88 12.21
C CYS A 287 6.11 -2.06 11.67
N GLN A 288 5.88 -2.95 10.71
CA GLN A 288 4.55 -3.29 10.22
C GLN A 288 3.65 -3.81 11.35
N ASP A 289 4.10 -4.80 12.10
CA ASP A 289 3.33 -5.39 13.21
C ASP A 289 2.96 -4.36 14.31
N ARG A 290 3.82 -3.37 14.53
CA ARG A 290 3.62 -2.37 15.60
C ARG A 290 2.86 -1.14 15.15
N PHE A 291 3.03 -0.69 13.91
CA PHE A 291 2.51 0.59 13.43
C PHE A 291 1.33 0.47 12.47
N ASP A 292 1.10 -0.68 11.81
CA ASP A 292 0.02 -0.82 10.83
C ASP A 292 -1.34 -0.41 11.44
N ALA A 293 -1.73 -0.99 12.56
CA ALA A 293 -3.01 -0.68 13.20
C ALA A 293 -3.09 0.75 13.75
N PRO A 294 -2.11 1.28 14.53
CA PRO A 294 -2.16 2.66 14.99
C PRO A 294 -2.17 3.69 13.85
N VAL A 295 -1.39 3.48 12.81
CA VAL A 295 -1.36 4.38 11.66
C VAL A 295 -2.67 4.32 10.90
N THR A 296 -3.15 3.12 10.58
CA THR A 296 -4.37 2.93 9.79
C THR A 296 -5.63 3.36 10.51
N LEU A 297 -5.76 3.07 11.82
CA LEU A 297 -6.98 3.32 12.56
C LEU A 297 -7.03 4.71 13.20
N LEU A 298 -5.87 5.25 13.62
CA LEU A 298 -5.82 6.52 14.33
C LEU A 298 -5.33 7.67 13.46
N LEU A 299 -4.23 7.49 12.71
CA LEU A 299 -3.59 8.60 12.01
C LEU A 299 -4.15 8.81 10.60
N LEU A 300 -4.40 7.77 9.82
CA LEU A 300 -4.93 7.90 8.48
C LEU A 300 -6.29 8.63 8.40
N PRO A 301 -7.22 8.47 9.36
CA PRO A 301 -8.44 9.27 9.35
C PRO A 301 -8.19 10.78 9.28
N PHE A 302 -7.15 11.29 9.95
CA PHE A 302 -6.79 12.71 9.88
C PHE A 302 -6.34 13.12 8.49
N LEU A 303 -5.52 12.30 7.84
CA LEU A 303 -5.03 12.57 6.49
C LEU A 303 -6.18 12.58 5.48
N PHE A 304 -7.05 11.59 5.52
CA PHE A 304 -8.18 11.50 4.60
C PHE A 304 -9.24 12.56 4.86
N LEU A 305 -9.54 12.81 6.12
CA LEU A 305 -10.52 13.82 6.50
C LEU A 305 -10.01 15.22 6.19
N SER A 306 -8.74 15.55 6.49
CA SER A 306 -8.13 16.83 6.12
C SER A 306 -8.25 17.07 4.62
N THR A 307 -7.97 16.06 3.80
CA THR A 307 -8.14 16.15 2.35
C THR A 307 -9.59 16.46 1.97
N GLY A 308 -10.55 15.77 2.57
CA GLY A 308 -11.97 16.03 2.36
C GLY A 308 -12.40 17.43 2.80
N LEU A 309 -11.88 17.91 3.94
CA LEU A 309 -12.16 19.26 4.46
C LEU A 309 -11.67 20.38 3.53
N HIS A 310 -10.55 20.17 2.84
CA HIS A 310 -9.99 21.15 1.91
C HIS A 310 -10.59 21.04 0.50
N THR A 311 -11.44 20.04 0.24
CA THR A 311 -12.06 19.83 -1.07
C THR A 311 -13.37 20.61 -1.14
N ASP A 312 -13.40 21.62 -2.01
CA ASP A 312 -14.60 22.37 -2.31
C ASP A 312 -15.09 22.01 -3.71
N PHE A 313 -16.32 21.46 -3.77
CA PHE A 313 -16.95 21.10 -5.02
C PHE A 313 -17.98 22.16 -5.45
N ASN A 314 -17.62 22.92 -6.45
CA ASN A 314 -18.61 23.74 -7.16
C ASN A 314 -19.15 22.95 -8.36
N PHE A 315 -20.19 22.17 -8.14
CA PHE A 315 -20.83 21.37 -9.19
C PHE A 315 -21.46 22.19 -10.31
N SER A 316 -21.67 23.47 -10.09
CA SER A 316 -22.17 24.39 -11.13
C SER A 316 -21.05 24.84 -12.08
N ASN A 317 -19.78 24.59 -11.76
CA ASN A 317 -18.66 24.97 -12.60
C ASN A 317 -18.48 23.97 -13.76
N GLY A 318 -18.76 24.42 -14.99
CA GLY A 318 -18.57 23.60 -16.21
C GLY A 318 -17.14 23.13 -16.43
N ALA A 319 -16.13 23.88 -15.95
CA ALA A 319 -14.73 23.52 -16.05
C ALA A 319 -14.43 22.24 -15.25
N LEU A 320 -15.02 22.06 -14.06
CA LEU A 320 -14.89 20.84 -13.27
C LEU A 320 -15.30 19.61 -14.06
N TRP A 321 -16.46 19.64 -14.71
CA TRP A 321 -16.98 18.50 -15.47
C TRP A 321 -16.16 18.20 -16.72
N SER A 322 -15.66 19.24 -17.39
CA SER A 322 -14.78 19.08 -18.56
C SER A 322 -13.47 18.41 -18.20
N VAL A 323 -12.83 18.87 -17.11
CA VAL A 323 -11.59 18.26 -16.59
C VAL A 323 -11.86 16.84 -16.11
N ALA A 324 -12.96 16.59 -15.41
CA ALA A 324 -13.32 15.27 -14.92
C ALA A 324 -13.58 14.27 -16.07
N ALA A 325 -14.31 14.69 -17.12
CA ALA A 325 -14.52 13.85 -18.28
C ALA A 325 -13.20 13.47 -18.98
N LEU A 326 -12.30 14.44 -19.13
CA LEU A 326 -10.98 14.21 -19.70
C LEU A 326 -10.14 13.24 -18.84
N ALA A 327 -10.12 13.47 -17.53
CA ALA A 327 -9.40 12.62 -16.60
C ALA A 327 -9.97 11.19 -16.57
N MET A 328 -11.29 11.04 -16.70
CA MET A 328 -11.93 9.71 -16.75
C MET A 328 -11.53 8.95 -18.01
N ILE A 329 -11.63 9.56 -19.18
CA ILE A 329 -11.32 8.90 -20.46
C ILE A 329 -9.80 8.68 -20.60
N GLY A 330 -9.02 9.74 -20.44
CA GLY A 330 -7.57 9.73 -20.63
C GLY A 330 -6.82 9.00 -19.51
N GLY A 331 -7.26 9.19 -18.25
CA GLY A 331 -6.60 8.58 -17.08
C GLY A 331 -6.97 7.12 -16.91
N ILE A 332 -8.25 6.82 -16.70
CA ILE A 332 -8.71 5.45 -16.40
C ILE A 332 -8.48 4.54 -17.62
N GLY A 333 -8.88 4.97 -18.82
CA GLY A 333 -8.73 4.18 -20.04
C GLY A 333 -7.26 3.91 -20.38
N ALA A 334 -6.42 4.97 -20.39
CA ALA A 334 -5.00 4.82 -20.71
C ALA A 334 -4.26 3.98 -19.65
N LYS A 335 -4.58 4.16 -18.35
CA LYS A 335 -3.97 3.35 -17.28
C LYS A 335 -4.35 1.88 -17.42
N PHE A 336 -5.62 1.58 -17.67
CA PHE A 336 -6.09 0.21 -17.88
C PHE A 336 -5.34 -0.44 -19.05
N LEU A 337 -5.28 0.21 -20.21
CA LEU A 337 -4.60 -0.30 -21.39
C LEU A 337 -3.08 -0.40 -21.18
N GLY A 338 -2.48 0.58 -20.51
CA GLY A 338 -1.06 0.63 -20.18
C GLY A 338 -0.60 -0.50 -19.25
N ILE A 339 -1.51 -1.13 -18.52
CA ILE A 339 -1.24 -2.33 -17.71
C ILE A 339 -1.67 -3.59 -18.46
N ALA A 340 -2.91 -3.67 -18.95
CA ALA A 340 -3.48 -4.91 -19.51
C ALA A 340 -2.75 -5.38 -20.76
N ILE A 341 -2.40 -4.47 -21.68
CA ILE A 341 -1.73 -4.84 -22.94
C ILE A 341 -0.30 -5.35 -22.69
N PRO A 342 0.57 -4.62 -21.97
CA PRO A 342 1.91 -5.13 -21.67
C PRO A 342 1.89 -6.43 -20.87
N THR A 343 0.98 -6.57 -19.90
CA THR A 343 0.81 -7.82 -19.15
C THR A 343 0.49 -8.98 -20.09
N ARG A 344 -0.40 -8.78 -21.05
CA ARG A 344 -0.71 -9.78 -22.07
C ARG A 344 0.49 -10.11 -22.96
N LEU A 345 1.24 -9.10 -23.38
CA LEU A 345 2.44 -9.25 -24.23
C LEU A 345 3.57 -10.00 -23.52
N THR A 346 3.63 -9.93 -22.19
CA THR A 346 4.62 -10.67 -21.38
C THR A 346 4.24 -12.14 -21.14
N GLY A 347 3.15 -12.62 -21.75
CA GLY A 347 2.76 -14.03 -21.76
C GLY A 347 1.61 -14.40 -20.82
N GLU A 348 1.01 -13.44 -20.11
CA GLU A 348 -0.13 -13.69 -19.24
C GLU A 348 -1.45 -13.89 -20.01
N SER A 349 -2.42 -14.54 -19.37
CA SER A 349 -3.76 -14.70 -19.95
C SER A 349 -4.52 -13.37 -20.03
N TRP A 350 -5.48 -13.23 -20.93
CA TRP A 350 -6.37 -12.05 -20.97
C TRP A 350 -7.15 -11.87 -19.66
N ALA A 351 -7.60 -12.96 -19.04
CA ALA A 351 -8.30 -12.92 -17.77
C ALA A 351 -7.44 -12.28 -16.67
N PHE A 352 -6.19 -12.71 -16.55
CA PHE A 352 -5.22 -12.15 -15.63
C PHE A 352 -4.89 -10.68 -15.96
N SER A 353 -4.62 -10.38 -17.23
CA SER A 353 -4.21 -9.04 -17.69
C SER A 353 -5.30 -7.99 -17.44
N ILE A 354 -6.57 -8.33 -17.73
CA ILE A 354 -7.71 -7.45 -17.46
C ILE A 354 -7.94 -7.28 -15.96
N THR A 355 -7.81 -8.35 -15.19
CA THR A 355 -7.95 -8.27 -13.73
C THR A 355 -6.85 -7.41 -13.12
N LEU A 356 -5.60 -7.57 -13.55
CA LEU A 356 -4.48 -6.72 -13.12
C LEU A 356 -4.71 -5.26 -13.52
N GLY A 357 -5.09 -5.00 -14.79
CA GLY A 357 -5.41 -3.65 -15.26
C GLY A 357 -6.54 -3.01 -14.45
N THR A 358 -7.54 -3.79 -14.03
CA THR A 358 -8.63 -3.32 -13.16
C THR A 358 -8.13 -2.99 -11.76
N LEU A 359 -7.32 -3.85 -11.14
CA LEU A 359 -6.76 -3.63 -9.81
C LEU A 359 -5.87 -2.38 -9.77
N MET A 360 -5.10 -2.13 -10.82
CA MET A 360 -4.21 -0.98 -10.93
C MET A 360 -4.94 0.36 -11.15
N GLN A 361 -6.28 0.36 -11.24
CA GLN A 361 -7.12 1.56 -11.26
C GLN A 361 -7.34 2.16 -9.86
N CYS A 362 -6.93 1.46 -8.79
CA CYS A 362 -7.06 2.01 -7.45
C CYS A 362 -6.17 3.25 -7.32
N LYS A 363 -6.80 4.40 -7.35
CA LYS A 363 -6.20 5.72 -7.15
C LYS A 363 -6.29 6.03 -5.65
N GLY A 364 -6.74 7.01 -5.15
CA GLY A 364 -6.95 7.24 -3.72
C GLY A 364 -5.83 8.07 -3.11
N LEU A 365 -5.32 7.68 -1.92
CA LEU A 365 -4.49 8.52 -1.09
C LEU A 365 -3.28 9.14 -1.82
N MET A 366 -2.51 8.32 -2.55
CA MET A 366 -1.29 8.80 -3.20
C MET A 366 -1.59 9.86 -4.26
N GLU A 367 -2.64 9.68 -5.05
CA GLU A 367 -3.08 10.69 -6.01
C GLU A 367 -3.53 11.97 -5.31
N ILE A 368 -4.31 11.83 -4.23
CA ILE A 368 -4.81 12.98 -3.47
C ILE A 368 -3.64 13.79 -2.90
N VAL A 369 -2.62 13.13 -2.36
CA VAL A 369 -1.41 13.80 -1.86
C VAL A 369 -0.68 14.53 -2.99
N VAL A 370 -0.46 13.89 -4.12
CA VAL A 370 0.22 14.50 -5.28
C VAL A 370 -0.58 15.69 -5.79
N VAL A 371 -1.88 15.52 -5.97
CA VAL A 371 -2.79 16.59 -6.42
C VAL A 371 -2.80 17.76 -5.44
N THR A 372 -2.81 17.47 -4.12
CA THR A 372 -2.75 18.50 -3.07
C THR A 372 -1.42 19.26 -3.10
N ILE A 373 -0.29 18.58 -3.23
CA ILE A 373 1.01 19.22 -3.35
C ILE A 373 1.05 20.15 -4.58
N LEU A 374 0.60 19.67 -5.74
CA LEU A 374 0.58 20.43 -6.98
C LEU A 374 -0.38 21.64 -6.91
N TYR A 375 -1.52 21.47 -6.25
CA TYR A 375 -2.45 22.57 -5.97
C TYR A 375 -1.84 23.63 -5.04
N GLN A 376 -1.24 23.22 -3.93
CA GLN A 376 -0.56 24.14 -2.99
C GLN A 376 0.62 24.88 -3.64
N LYS A 377 1.30 24.25 -4.59
CA LYS A 377 2.36 24.89 -5.39
C LYS A 377 1.81 25.77 -6.52
N GLY A 378 0.49 25.91 -6.63
CA GLY A 378 -0.16 26.75 -7.63
C GLY A 378 -0.08 26.19 -9.05
N VAL A 379 0.16 24.88 -9.23
CA VAL A 379 0.17 24.23 -10.55
C VAL A 379 -1.24 24.01 -11.06
N PHE A 380 -2.15 23.60 -10.19
CA PHE A 380 -3.55 23.36 -10.52
C PHE A 380 -4.45 24.48 -9.98
N GLY A 381 -5.49 24.83 -10.74
CA GLY A 381 -6.61 25.61 -10.26
C GLY A 381 -7.62 24.74 -9.49
N GLN A 382 -8.59 25.39 -8.84
CA GLN A 382 -9.57 24.73 -7.96
C GLN A 382 -10.40 23.68 -8.69
N ALA A 383 -10.83 23.96 -9.93
CA ALA A 383 -11.63 23.01 -10.71
C ALA A 383 -10.84 21.72 -11.03
N THR A 384 -9.56 21.87 -11.39
CA THR A 384 -8.67 20.72 -11.66
C THR A 384 -8.42 19.91 -10.39
N PHE A 385 -8.13 20.57 -9.27
CA PHE A 385 -7.95 19.92 -7.97
C PHE A 385 -9.18 19.07 -7.61
N SER A 386 -10.37 19.68 -7.64
CA SER A 386 -11.63 19.00 -7.29
C SER A 386 -11.96 17.86 -8.28
N ALA A 387 -11.76 18.09 -9.58
CA ALA A 387 -11.99 17.06 -10.60
C ALA A 387 -11.10 15.83 -10.40
N LEU A 388 -9.80 16.02 -10.14
CA LEU A 388 -8.86 14.92 -9.93
C LEU A 388 -9.18 14.12 -8.66
N ILE A 389 -9.54 14.78 -7.56
CA ILE A 389 -10.00 14.09 -6.35
C ILE A 389 -11.27 13.29 -6.61
N MET A 390 -12.23 13.88 -7.31
CA MET A 390 -13.48 13.19 -7.66
C MET A 390 -13.20 11.93 -8.48
N ILE A 391 -12.33 12.01 -9.47
CA ILE A 391 -11.94 10.86 -10.31
C ILE A 391 -11.16 9.80 -9.51
N ALA A 392 -10.28 10.21 -8.61
CA ALA A 392 -9.60 9.28 -7.71
C ALA A 392 -10.59 8.47 -6.85
N LEU A 393 -11.60 9.13 -6.31
CA LEU A 393 -12.65 8.47 -5.53
C LEU A 393 -13.50 7.52 -6.37
N ILE A 394 -13.96 7.97 -7.55
CA ILE A 394 -14.79 7.15 -8.46
C ILE A 394 -14.00 5.93 -8.94
N SER A 395 -12.77 6.12 -9.38
CA SER A 395 -11.89 5.05 -9.86
C SER A 395 -11.67 3.99 -8.78
N THR A 396 -11.34 4.41 -7.56
CA THR A 396 -11.12 3.48 -6.44
C THR A 396 -12.41 2.78 -6.02
N ALA A 397 -13.53 3.48 -5.97
CA ALA A 397 -14.83 2.92 -5.65
C ALA A 397 -15.27 1.84 -6.66
N THR A 398 -14.94 2.02 -7.93
CA THR A 398 -15.29 1.06 -9.01
C THR A 398 -14.33 -0.12 -9.09
N THR A 399 -13.11 -0.01 -8.56
CA THR A 399 -12.09 -1.08 -8.65
C THR A 399 -12.55 -2.37 -7.97
N VAL A 400 -13.08 -2.32 -6.75
CA VAL A 400 -13.52 -3.52 -6.01
C VAL A 400 -14.67 -4.26 -6.71
N PRO A 401 -15.78 -3.60 -7.11
CA PRO A 401 -16.84 -4.25 -7.85
C PRO A 401 -16.38 -4.88 -9.16
N LEU A 402 -15.55 -4.17 -9.93
CA LEU A 402 -15.04 -4.66 -11.21
C LEU A 402 -14.08 -5.85 -11.03
N ALA A 403 -13.18 -5.81 -10.05
CA ALA A 403 -12.28 -6.92 -9.75
C ALA A 403 -13.05 -8.17 -9.28
N ARG A 404 -14.12 -7.99 -8.47
CA ARG A 404 -15.04 -9.09 -8.11
C ARG A 404 -15.76 -9.67 -9.33
N LEU A 405 -16.16 -8.82 -10.26
CA LEU A 405 -16.79 -9.28 -11.51
C LEU A 405 -15.82 -10.11 -12.34
N CYS A 406 -14.57 -9.67 -12.50
CA CYS A 406 -13.50 -10.42 -13.15
C CYS A 406 -13.30 -11.79 -12.48
N ALA A 407 -13.21 -11.84 -11.15
CA ALA A 407 -13.05 -13.07 -10.40
C ALA A 407 -14.24 -14.03 -10.56
N ARG A 408 -15.47 -13.50 -10.63
CA ARG A 408 -16.67 -14.30 -10.87
C ARG A 408 -16.72 -14.85 -12.29
N GLN A 409 -16.34 -14.06 -13.29
CA GLN A 409 -16.40 -14.42 -14.69
C GLN A 409 -15.34 -15.44 -15.08
N TRP A 410 -14.12 -15.29 -14.59
CA TRP A 410 -12.96 -16.10 -15.00
C TRP A 410 -12.42 -17.05 -13.93
N GLY A 411 -12.96 -17.01 -12.72
CA GLY A 411 -12.54 -17.89 -11.61
C GLY A 411 -11.03 -17.86 -11.37
N ASN A 412 -10.41 -19.03 -11.34
CA ASN A 412 -8.98 -19.14 -11.09
C ASN A 412 -8.11 -18.50 -12.20
N ALA A 413 -8.60 -18.43 -13.45
CA ALA A 413 -7.86 -17.81 -14.55
C ALA A 413 -7.63 -16.29 -14.34
N ALA A 414 -8.48 -15.63 -13.55
CA ALA A 414 -8.30 -14.22 -13.18
C ALA A 414 -7.12 -13.99 -12.22
N THR A 415 -6.70 -15.01 -11.50
CA THR A 415 -5.73 -14.87 -10.40
C THR A 415 -4.48 -15.73 -10.56
N ALA A 416 -4.50 -16.73 -11.45
CA ALA A 416 -3.35 -17.58 -11.75
C ALA A 416 -2.41 -16.86 -12.73
N SER A 417 -1.12 -16.82 -12.43
CA SER A 417 -0.10 -16.16 -13.24
C SER A 417 0.86 -17.16 -13.87
N ALA A 418 1.16 -16.97 -15.14
CA ALA A 418 2.25 -17.67 -15.81
C ALA A 418 3.64 -17.23 -15.27
N TRP A 419 3.72 -16.06 -14.65
CA TRP A 419 4.96 -15.59 -14.01
C TRP A 419 5.23 -16.31 -12.68
N SER A 420 4.20 -16.82 -11.99
CA SER A 420 4.39 -17.57 -10.74
C SER A 420 5.21 -18.84 -10.97
N ALA A 421 5.04 -19.51 -12.09
CA ALA A 421 5.90 -20.64 -12.48
C ALA A 421 7.37 -20.23 -12.64
N ALA A 422 7.66 -19.00 -13.07
CA ALA A 422 9.01 -18.45 -13.16
C ALA A 422 9.54 -17.93 -11.81
N LEU A 423 8.65 -17.54 -10.90
CA LEU A 423 8.98 -17.17 -9.52
C LEU A 423 9.32 -18.40 -8.69
N ASP A 424 8.59 -19.51 -8.90
CA ASP A 424 8.89 -20.83 -8.31
C ASP A 424 10.18 -21.44 -8.88
N MET A 425 10.55 -21.14 -10.13
CA MET A 425 11.81 -21.57 -10.74
C MET A 425 13.05 -20.76 -10.31
N GLY A 426 12.86 -19.59 -9.68
CA GLY A 426 13.94 -18.80 -9.06
C GLY A 426 14.25 -19.22 -7.62
N ALA A 427 13.36 -19.92 -6.95
CA ALA A 427 13.67 -20.78 -5.84
C ALA A 427 14.44 -21.99 -6.39
N ALA A 428 15.58 -22.34 -5.81
CA ALA A 428 16.40 -23.46 -6.23
C ALA A 428 15.51 -24.67 -6.62
N PRO A 429 15.82 -25.42 -7.71
CA PRO A 429 14.93 -26.43 -8.20
C PRO A 429 14.55 -27.32 -7.02
N ALA A 430 13.27 -27.33 -6.68
CA ALA A 430 12.73 -28.34 -5.79
C ALA A 430 13.23 -29.66 -6.38
N SER A 431 14.01 -30.39 -5.59
CA SER A 431 14.51 -31.70 -5.97
C SER A 431 13.36 -32.45 -6.65
N THR A 432 13.55 -32.93 -7.86
CA THR A 432 12.59 -33.72 -8.63
C THR A 432 12.35 -35.10 -7.99
N GLY A 433 12.31 -35.13 -6.66
CA GLY A 433 11.91 -36.26 -5.84
C GLY A 433 10.56 -35.98 -5.19
N PRO A 434 9.81 -36.98 -4.85
CA PRO A 434 8.53 -36.86 -4.19
C PRO A 434 8.69 -36.08 -2.87
N SER A 435 8.18 -34.86 -2.82
CA SER A 435 8.31 -33.99 -1.63
C SER A 435 7.30 -34.38 -0.55
N PRO A 436 7.72 -34.43 0.71
CA PRO A 436 6.85 -34.70 1.84
C PRO A 436 5.81 -33.60 1.99
N ARG A 437 4.62 -33.95 2.50
CA ARG A 437 3.47 -33.06 2.60
C ARG A 437 2.64 -33.33 3.84
N LEU A 438 2.02 -32.29 4.35
CA LEU A 438 0.97 -32.41 5.35
C LEU A 438 -0.40 -32.29 4.69
N VAL A 439 -1.29 -33.23 4.96
CA VAL A 439 -2.65 -33.26 4.43
C VAL A 439 -3.61 -33.02 5.58
N PHE A 440 -4.43 -31.97 5.48
CA PHE A 440 -5.49 -31.74 6.46
C PHE A 440 -6.55 -32.84 6.36
N ILE A 441 -6.82 -33.52 7.46
CA ILE A 441 -7.82 -34.60 7.49
C ILE A 441 -9.24 -34.04 7.36
N GLU A 442 -9.47 -32.88 7.97
CA GLU A 442 -10.73 -32.14 7.84
C GLU A 442 -10.51 -30.98 6.85
N GLY A 443 -11.15 -31.05 5.67
CA GLY A 443 -11.08 -29.97 4.66
C GLY A 443 -10.19 -30.24 3.46
N GLY A 444 -9.38 -31.32 3.43
CA GLY A 444 -8.68 -31.80 2.23
C GLY A 444 -7.51 -30.92 1.73
N GLY A 445 -7.09 -29.90 2.48
CA GLY A 445 -5.95 -29.07 2.12
C GLY A 445 -4.64 -29.82 2.17
N ILE A 446 -3.73 -29.56 1.22
CA ILE A 446 -2.39 -30.16 1.16
C ILE A 446 -1.37 -29.03 1.27
N VAL A 447 -0.42 -29.17 2.23
CA VAL A 447 0.69 -28.23 2.40
C VAL A 447 1.99 -28.99 2.15
N PRO A 448 2.75 -28.66 1.08
CA PRO A 448 4.06 -29.27 0.84
C PRO A 448 5.08 -28.77 1.87
N ILE A 449 5.94 -29.65 2.32
CA ILE A 449 7.07 -29.32 3.19
C ILE A 449 8.26 -29.01 2.29
N THR A 450 8.56 -27.72 2.15
CA THR A 450 9.60 -27.24 1.22
C THR A 450 10.92 -26.89 1.90
N LYS A 451 10.91 -26.78 3.24
CA LYS A 451 12.09 -26.43 4.03
C LYS A 451 12.53 -27.59 4.92
N ALA A 452 13.83 -27.78 5.07
CA ALA A 452 14.40 -28.75 5.99
C ALA A 452 14.16 -28.40 7.48
N ASP A 453 13.84 -27.15 7.76
CA ASP A 453 13.48 -26.61 9.07
C ASP A 453 12.26 -25.69 8.87
N ALA A 454 11.09 -26.12 9.29
CA ALA A 454 9.83 -25.43 9.08
C ALA A 454 9.08 -25.25 10.40
N VAL A 455 8.61 -24.03 10.67
CA VAL A 455 7.77 -23.72 11.83
C VAL A 455 6.31 -23.87 11.45
N ILE A 456 5.54 -24.54 12.31
CA ILE A 456 4.11 -24.78 12.16
C ILE A 456 3.35 -24.01 13.25
N GLY A 457 2.39 -23.18 12.87
CA GLY A 457 1.56 -22.45 13.82
C GLY A 457 0.51 -21.59 13.17
N ARG A 458 -0.15 -20.72 13.94
CA ARG A 458 -1.18 -19.81 13.40
C ARG A 458 -0.62 -18.44 12.99
N HIS A 459 0.65 -18.17 13.31
CA HIS A 459 1.25 -16.89 12.93
C HIS A 459 1.39 -16.78 11.41
N SER A 460 1.19 -15.58 10.87
CA SER A 460 1.24 -15.34 9.41
C SER A 460 2.59 -15.61 8.77
N GLN A 461 3.65 -15.68 9.57
CA GLN A 461 5.03 -15.92 9.14
C GLN A 461 5.53 -17.35 9.39
N ASP A 462 4.67 -18.22 9.94
CA ASP A 462 5.04 -19.62 10.07
C ASP A 462 5.10 -20.26 8.67
N ASP A 463 6.10 -21.11 8.46
CA ASP A 463 6.30 -21.79 7.18
C ASP A 463 5.11 -22.65 6.79
N ILE A 464 4.45 -23.22 7.81
CA ILE A 464 3.20 -23.98 7.67
C ILE A 464 2.16 -23.32 8.57
N ARG A 465 1.31 -22.49 7.98
CA ARG A 465 0.29 -21.75 8.69
C ARG A 465 -1.00 -22.56 8.86
N ILE A 466 -1.43 -22.70 10.11
CA ILE A 466 -2.73 -23.28 10.46
C ILE A 466 -3.60 -22.18 11.08
N PRO A 467 -4.55 -21.57 10.35
CA PRO A 467 -5.32 -20.41 10.80
C PRO A 467 -6.46 -20.79 11.75
N ASP A 468 -6.15 -21.53 12.83
CA ASP A 468 -7.09 -21.93 13.86
C ASP A 468 -6.68 -21.31 15.20
N VAL A 469 -7.66 -20.75 15.93
CA VAL A 469 -7.42 -20.10 17.23
C VAL A 469 -6.90 -21.04 18.31
N ARG A 470 -7.15 -22.32 18.18
CA ARG A 470 -6.67 -23.37 19.08
C ARG A 470 -5.18 -23.68 18.88
N VAL A 471 -4.62 -23.31 17.74
CA VAL A 471 -3.21 -23.49 17.43
C VAL A 471 -2.40 -22.32 17.97
N SER A 472 -1.30 -22.57 18.64
CA SER A 472 -0.39 -21.54 19.14
C SER A 472 0.25 -20.75 17.99
N ARG A 473 0.70 -19.49 18.23
CA ARG A 473 1.35 -18.66 17.20
C ARG A 473 2.51 -19.40 16.53
N HIS A 474 3.40 -19.98 17.30
CA HIS A 474 4.44 -20.93 16.89
C HIS A 474 4.21 -22.18 17.74
N HIS A 475 3.66 -23.23 17.14
CA HIS A 475 3.21 -24.41 17.89
C HIS A 475 4.22 -25.55 17.82
N ALA A 476 4.68 -25.88 16.64
CA ALA A 476 5.61 -26.97 16.43
C ALA A 476 6.71 -26.57 15.41
N ARG A 477 7.80 -27.31 15.42
CA ARG A 477 8.89 -27.20 14.46
C ARG A 477 9.09 -28.57 13.82
N LEU A 478 9.10 -28.61 12.50
CA LEU A 478 9.40 -29.79 11.71
C LEU A 478 10.80 -29.65 11.16
N THR A 479 11.67 -30.60 11.49
CA THR A 479 13.04 -30.66 10.99
C THR A 479 13.24 -31.89 10.12
N SER A 480 14.12 -31.81 9.14
CA SER A 480 14.48 -32.92 8.25
C SER A 480 15.99 -33.02 8.13
N ASP A 481 16.53 -34.20 8.43
CA ASP A 481 17.92 -34.54 8.21
C ASP A 481 18.00 -35.88 7.46
N LYS A 482 18.68 -35.89 6.29
CA LYS A 482 18.91 -37.07 5.45
C LYS A 482 17.68 -37.92 5.15
N GLY A 483 16.52 -37.28 5.01
CA GLY A 483 15.25 -37.93 4.70
C GLY A 483 14.47 -38.45 5.91
N MET A 484 14.99 -38.26 7.12
CA MET A 484 14.25 -38.45 8.37
C MET A 484 13.56 -37.16 8.76
N TYR A 485 12.31 -37.23 9.16
CA TYR A 485 11.50 -36.08 9.58
C TYR A 485 11.20 -36.18 11.05
N GLU A 486 11.36 -35.08 11.75
CA GLU A 486 11.12 -35.00 13.17
C GLU A 486 10.31 -33.75 13.52
N ILE A 487 9.28 -33.90 14.36
CA ILE A 487 8.44 -32.80 14.83
C ILE A 487 8.70 -32.54 16.31
N HIS A 488 8.84 -31.26 16.66
CA HIS A 488 9.09 -30.78 18.03
C HIS A 488 7.98 -29.84 18.46
N ASN A 489 7.46 -29.99 19.67
CA ASN A 489 6.49 -29.07 20.26
C ASN A 489 7.22 -27.82 20.83
N LEU A 490 7.08 -26.69 20.21
CA LEU A 490 7.66 -25.41 20.67
C LEU A 490 6.95 -24.83 21.89
N THR A 491 5.79 -25.37 22.26
CA THR A 491 5.03 -24.91 23.43
C THR A 491 5.30 -25.72 24.70
N ALA A 492 6.07 -26.79 24.63
CA ALA A 492 6.31 -27.71 25.74
C ALA A 492 6.86 -27.05 27.01
N LEU A 493 7.69 -26.00 26.86
CA LEU A 493 8.31 -25.26 27.95
C LEU A 493 7.47 -24.08 28.48
N ARG A 494 6.22 -23.91 28.02
CA ARG A 494 5.34 -22.84 28.50
C ARG A 494 4.62 -23.26 29.77
N SER A 495 4.17 -22.28 30.56
CA SER A 495 3.35 -22.52 31.75
C SER A 495 2.05 -23.30 31.46
N GLU A 496 1.48 -23.09 30.28
CA GLU A 496 0.34 -23.85 29.74
C GLU A 496 0.73 -24.38 28.35
N PRO A 497 1.28 -25.60 28.26
CA PRO A 497 1.67 -26.22 27.01
C PRO A 497 0.44 -26.56 26.15
N ASN A 498 0.47 -26.20 24.89
CA ASN A 498 -0.53 -26.65 23.93
C ASN A 498 -0.09 -28.00 23.35
N PRO A 499 -0.87 -29.08 23.49
CA PRO A 499 -0.39 -30.43 23.19
C PRO A 499 -0.16 -30.65 21.70
N LEU A 500 0.95 -31.33 21.40
CA LEU A 500 1.23 -31.95 20.12
C LEU A 500 0.97 -33.45 20.27
N LEU A 501 0.06 -34.00 19.46
CA LEU A 501 -0.17 -35.45 19.46
C LEU A 501 0.33 -36.04 18.13
N VAL A 502 0.99 -37.17 18.22
CA VAL A 502 1.38 -38.00 17.07
C VAL A 502 0.76 -39.37 17.26
N ASN A 503 -0.10 -39.78 16.33
CA ASN A 503 -0.88 -41.02 16.39
C ASN A 503 -1.69 -41.15 17.71
N GLY A 504 -2.27 -40.03 18.16
CA GLY A 504 -3.09 -39.96 19.38
C GLY A 504 -2.28 -39.89 20.68
N GLN A 505 -0.96 -39.99 20.68
CA GLN A 505 -0.10 -39.87 21.85
C GLN A 505 0.53 -38.48 21.95
N GLN A 506 0.47 -37.87 23.12
CA GLN A 506 1.11 -36.59 23.36
C GLN A 506 2.64 -36.75 23.36
N ARG A 507 3.32 -35.95 22.54
CA ARG A 507 4.78 -35.98 22.37
C ARG A 507 5.34 -34.57 22.43
N GLU A 508 6.51 -34.41 23.04
CA GLU A 508 7.31 -33.20 22.92
C GLU A 508 8.17 -33.22 21.67
N ARG A 509 8.59 -34.41 21.28
CA ARG A 509 9.41 -34.72 20.12
C ARG A 509 9.00 -36.07 19.55
N ALA A 510 8.88 -36.17 18.23
CA ALA A 510 8.57 -37.44 17.55
C ALA A 510 9.16 -37.46 16.16
N GLU A 511 9.71 -38.63 15.79
CA GLU A 511 10.05 -38.95 14.41
C GLU A 511 8.75 -39.25 13.65
N LEU A 512 8.66 -38.79 12.38
CA LEU A 512 7.47 -38.92 11.54
C LEU A 512 7.70 -39.91 10.41
N PHE A 513 6.78 -40.84 10.26
CA PHE A 513 6.72 -41.83 9.19
C PHE A 513 5.54 -41.59 8.28
N ASP A 514 5.59 -42.11 7.04
CA ASP A 514 4.49 -41.97 6.09
C ASP A 514 3.17 -42.50 6.66
N GLY A 515 2.13 -41.66 6.60
CA GLY A 515 0.81 -41.97 7.11
C GLY A 515 0.54 -41.50 8.54
N ASP A 516 1.55 -41.02 9.29
CA ASP A 516 1.37 -40.56 10.67
C ASP A 516 0.34 -39.43 10.78
N GLU A 517 -0.53 -39.57 11.79
CA GLU A 517 -1.53 -38.55 12.13
C GLU A 517 -0.97 -37.61 13.20
N ILE A 518 -0.92 -36.32 12.87
CA ILE A 518 -0.44 -35.25 13.74
C ILE A 518 -1.63 -34.40 14.15
N SER A 519 -1.80 -34.16 15.45
CA SER A 519 -2.80 -33.20 15.94
C SER A 519 -2.12 -32.02 16.63
N ILE A 520 -2.39 -30.81 16.11
CA ILE A 520 -1.82 -29.55 16.56
C ILE A 520 -2.95 -28.64 16.99
N GLY A 521 -3.11 -28.43 18.31
CA GLY A 521 -4.23 -27.64 18.84
C GLY A 521 -5.60 -28.22 18.45
N GLY A 522 -5.71 -29.55 18.28
CA GLY A 522 -6.94 -30.22 17.84
C GLY A 522 -7.16 -30.24 16.32
N VAL A 523 -6.31 -29.57 15.53
CA VAL A 523 -6.33 -29.68 14.06
C VAL A 523 -5.57 -30.92 13.65
N LYS A 524 -6.21 -31.82 12.91
CA LYS A 524 -5.66 -33.11 12.48
C LYS A 524 -5.04 -33.03 11.10
N LEU A 525 -3.79 -33.43 11.01
CA LEU A 525 -2.98 -33.47 9.81
C LEU A 525 -2.45 -34.89 9.59
N ARG A 526 -2.25 -35.31 8.36
CA ARG A 526 -1.57 -36.54 8.00
C ARG A 526 -0.26 -36.23 7.30
N PHE A 527 0.83 -36.75 7.84
CA PHE A 527 2.13 -36.67 7.20
C PHE A 527 2.20 -37.70 6.06
N LYS A 528 2.63 -37.27 4.90
CA LYS A 528 2.87 -38.15 3.76
C LYS A 528 4.23 -37.86 3.14
N VAL A 529 5.03 -38.90 3.02
CA VAL A 529 6.23 -38.95 2.17
C VAL A 529 5.72 -39.47 0.83
N ALA A 530 5.86 -38.72 -0.23
CA ALA A 530 5.40 -39.19 -1.53
C ALA A 530 6.25 -40.43 -1.93
N ALA A 531 5.58 -41.50 -2.33
CA ALA A 531 6.18 -42.70 -2.88
C ALA A 531 6.77 -42.44 -4.26
#